data_59f122867617bb6019a16e9112222528
#
_entry.id   59f122867617bb6019a16e9112222528
#
_cell.length_a   1.000
_cell.length_b   1.000
_cell.length_c   1.000
_cell.angle_alpha   90.00
_cell.angle_beta   90.00
_cell.angle_gamma   90.00
#
_symmetry.space_group_name_H-M   'P 1'
#
loop_
_entity.id
_entity.type
_entity.pdbx_description
1 polymer ?
#
loop_
_entity_poly.entity_id
_entity_poly.type
_entity_poly.pdbx_seq_one_letter_code
_entity_poly.pdbx_strand_id
1 'polypeptide(L)'
;LKYLEVIEDEKEVLNIDFIGDREVDERPIFSTLILGENGTGKSFLLKTIVDIFIYISKAKIYKRKPKFKYSKFCVKYSIDGNEYCVKKESGRDIFCWKNGTEIVLDEVELPKKVLAVSFMVNDKFRFVKPGEDIGSIYKYLGVRKSTNSTYTSSVMQNVFYSVVHMMKNHTITELEK
;
A
#
# COMPACT_ATOMS: atom_id res chain seq x y z
N LEU A 1 -4.51 1.01 7.95
CA LEU A 1 -5.66 0.99 7.05
C LEU A 1 -6.92 0.71 7.85
N LYS A 2 -7.96 1.53 7.69
CA LYS A 2 -9.23 1.42 8.41
C LYS A 2 -10.35 0.92 7.50
N TYR A 3 -10.47 1.46 6.31
CA TYR A 3 -11.56 1.16 5.39
C TYR A 3 -11.08 1.17 3.94
N LEU A 4 -11.67 0.33 3.12
CA LEU A 4 -11.46 0.27 1.69
C LEU A 4 -12.74 -0.07 0.95
N GLU A 5 -13.12 0.80 0.02
CA GLU A 5 -14.19 0.57 -0.96
C GLU A 5 -13.62 0.75 -2.37
N VAL A 6 -14.02 -0.11 -3.29
CA VAL A 6 -13.63 -0.03 -4.70
C VAL A 6 -14.83 -0.37 -5.58
N ILE A 7 -15.06 0.49 -6.56
CA ILE A 7 -16.16 0.35 -7.53
C ILE A 7 -15.56 0.31 -8.95
N GLU A 8 -15.98 -0.65 -9.74
CA GLU A 8 -15.68 -0.80 -11.17
C GLU A 8 -16.99 -0.89 -11.93
N ASP A 9 -17.21 -0.03 -12.93
CA ASP A 9 -18.42 -0.01 -13.78
C ASP A 9 -19.73 -0.08 -12.96
N GLU A 10 -19.82 0.79 -11.95
CA GLU A 10 -20.96 0.90 -11.03
C GLU A 10 -21.22 -0.33 -10.13
N LYS A 11 -20.35 -1.34 -10.20
CA LYS A 11 -20.41 -2.51 -9.32
C LYS A 11 -19.40 -2.39 -8.20
N GLU A 12 -19.86 -2.66 -7.00
CA GLU A 12 -18.98 -2.78 -5.84
C GLU A 12 -18.11 -4.03 -5.99
N VAL A 13 -16.80 -3.83 -6.01
CA VAL A 13 -15.79 -4.89 -6.15
C VAL A 13 -15.21 -5.26 -4.80
N LEU A 14 -15.00 -4.25 -3.95
CA LEU A 14 -14.53 -4.40 -2.58
C LEU A 14 -15.24 -3.40 -1.68
N ASN A 15 -15.63 -3.87 -0.50
CA ASN A 15 -16.13 -3.03 0.59
C ASN A 15 -15.72 -3.69 1.90
N ILE A 16 -14.68 -3.17 2.54
CA ILE A 16 -14.05 -3.82 3.68
C ILE A 16 -13.76 -2.79 4.76
N ASP A 17 -14.31 -3.03 5.93
CA ASP A 17 -13.93 -2.39 7.17
C ASP A 17 -12.93 -3.29 7.90
N PHE A 18 -11.70 -2.79 8.10
CA PHE A 18 -10.62 -3.53 8.77
C PHE A 18 -10.64 -3.39 10.28
N ILE A 19 -11.41 -2.45 10.80
CA ILE A 19 -11.45 -2.13 12.23
C ILE A 19 -12.76 -2.59 12.86
N GLY A 20 -13.89 -2.43 12.14
CA GLY A 20 -15.22 -2.65 12.68
C GLY A 20 -15.46 -1.76 13.90
N ASP A 21 -16.17 -2.29 14.90
CA ASP A 21 -16.48 -1.61 16.16
C ASP A 21 -15.32 -1.62 17.18
N ARG A 22 -14.09 -1.97 16.76
CA ARG A 22 -12.95 -2.02 17.66
C ARG A 22 -12.41 -0.61 17.91
N GLU A 23 -12.20 -0.28 19.18
CA GLU A 23 -11.35 0.85 19.53
C GLU A 23 -9.93 0.59 19.01
N VAL A 24 -9.40 1.53 18.27
CA VAL A 24 -8.02 1.46 17.78
C VAL A 24 -7.11 1.73 18.97
N ASP A 25 -6.59 0.68 19.55
CA ASP A 25 -5.58 0.75 20.60
C ASP A 25 -4.32 1.48 20.05
N GLU A 26 -3.72 2.35 20.83
CA GLU A 26 -2.51 3.14 20.48
C GLU A 26 -1.24 2.28 20.28
N ARG A 27 -1.40 1.00 19.98
CA ARG A 27 -0.28 0.11 19.74
C ARG A 27 0.54 0.56 18.52
N PRO A 28 1.88 0.49 18.60
CA PRO A 28 2.75 0.93 17.50
C PRO A 28 2.64 0.04 16.25
N ILE A 29 2.07 -1.16 16.38
CA ILE A 29 1.90 -2.10 15.27
C ILE A 29 0.44 -2.58 15.23
N PHE A 30 -0.22 -2.33 14.11
CA PHE A 30 -1.54 -2.88 13.82
C PHE A 30 -1.43 -4.00 12.78
N SER A 31 -1.92 -5.20 13.13
CA SER A 31 -1.88 -6.37 12.24
C SER A 31 -3.30 -6.80 11.87
N THR A 32 -3.55 -7.01 10.59
CA THR A 32 -4.79 -7.59 10.05
C THR A 32 -4.48 -8.92 9.41
N LEU A 33 -5.15 -9.99 9.86
CA LEU A 33 -5.07 -11.33 9.26
C LEU A 33 -6.27 -11.56 8.36
N ILE A 34 -6.01 -11.92 7.09
CA ILE A 34 -7.05 -12.21 6.10
C ILE A 34 -7.07 -13.71 5.84
N LEU A 35 -8.16 -14.35 6.27
CA LEU A 35 -8.39 -15.79 6.11
C LEU A 35 -9.44 -16.05 5.05
N GLY A 36 -9.36 -17.20 4.39
CA GLY A 36 -10.33 -17.66 3.39
C GLY A 36 -9.76 -18.74 2.49
N GLU A 37 -10.62 -19.45 1.79
CA GLU A 37 -10.25 -20.48 0.83
C GLU A 37 -9.47 -19.93 -0.36
N ASN A 38 -8.83 -20.81 -1.15
CA ASN A 38 -8.16 -20.43 -2.38
C ASN A 38 -9.20 -19.88 -3.38
N GLY A 39 -8.87 -18.79 -4.06
CA GLY A 39 -9.78 -18.16 -5.02
C GLY A 39 -10.69 -17.09 -4.44
N THR A 40 -10.79 -16.90 -3.12
CA THR A 40 -11.69 -15.92 -2.48
C THR A 40 -11.25 -14.46 -2.61
N GLY A 41 -10.20 -14.16 -3.37
CA GLY A 41 -9.80 -12.78 -3.66
C GLY A 41 -8.79 -12.15 -2.69
N LYS A 42 -8.20 -12.89 -1.74
CA LYS A 42 -7.20 -12.37 -0.79
C LYS A 42 -6.05 -11.62 -1.45
N SER A 43 -5.43 -12.25 -2.46
CA SER A 43 -4.32 -11.62 -3.21
C SER A 43 -4.78 -10.45 -4.06
N PHE A 44 -6.02 -10.46 -4.52
CA PHE A 44 -6.64 -9.36 -5.23
C PHE A 44 -6.81 -8.15 -4.31
N LEU A 45 -7.33 -8.35 -3.11
CA LEU A 45 -7.48 -7.31 -2.09
C LEU A 45 -6.12 -6.67 -1.75
N LEU A 46 -5.12 -7.48 -1.41
CA LEU A 46 -3.78 -6.98 -1.06
C LEU A 46 -3.14 -6.19 -2.22
N LYS A 47 -3.27 -6.70 -3.45
CA LYS A 47 -2.81 -5.99 -4.64
C LYS A 47 -3.53 -4.67 -4.84
N THR A 48 -4.84 -4.62 -4.63
CA THR A 48 -5.65 -3.41 -4.80
C THR A 48 -5.25 -2.33 -3.80
N ILE A 49 -4.99 -2.70 -2.54
CA ILE A 49 -4.44 -1.78 -1.53
C ILE A 49 -3.13 -1.15 -2.02
N VAL A 50 -2.20 -1.96 -2.48
CA VAL A 50 -0.91 -1.49 -3.03
C VAL A 50 -1.11 -0.55 -4.21
N ASP A 51 -1.96 -0.93 -5.17
CA ASP A 51 -2.22 -0.14 -6.39
C ASP A 51 -2.84 1.22 -6.06
N ILE A 52 -3.71 1.31 -5.05
CA ILE A 52 -4.30 2.57 -4.58
C ILE A 52 -3.23 3.51 -4.02
N PHE A 53 -2.37 3.04 -3.11
CA PHE A 53 -1.32 3.87 -2.54
C PHE A 53 -0.29 4.33 -3.59
N ILE A 54 0.06 3.46 -4.55
CA ILE A 54 0.89 3.83 -5.70
C ILE A 54 0.19 4.92 -6.53
N TYR A 55 -1.12 4.78 -6.77
CA TYR A 55 -1.89 5.75 -7.55
C TYR A 55 -1.91 7.11 -6.87
N ILE A 56 -2.24 7.17 -5.56
CA ILE A 56 -2.28 8.42 -4.80
C ILE A 56 -0.89 9.09 -4.79
N SER A 57 0.17 8.31 -4.53
CA SER A 57 1.55 8.82 -4.55
C SER A 57 1.91 9.43 -5.91
N LYS A 58 1.58 8.76 -7.01
CA LYS A 58 1.82 9.28 -8.35
C LYS A 58 0.98 10.52 -8.65
N ALA A 59 -0.28 10.56 -8.19
CA ALA A 59 -1.16 11.69 -8.41
C ALA A 59 -0.65 12.96 -7.70
N LYS A 60 0.06 12.81 -6.57
CA LYS A 60 0.75 13.93 -5.88
C LYS A 60 1.95 14.46 -6.67
N ILE A 61 2.72 13.58 -7.30
CA ILE A 61 3.99 13.94 -7.96
C ILE A 61 3.76 14.49 -9.37
N TYR A 62 2.83 13.90 -10.10
CA TYR A 62 2.62 14.23 -11.51
C TYR A 62 1.46 15.21 -11.69
N LYS A 63 1.68 16.32 -12.42
CA LYS A 63 0.62 17.26 -12.85
C LYS A 63 -0.50 16.56 -13.62
N ARG A 64 -0.18 15.47 -14.33
CA ARG A 64 -1.15 14.64 -15.05
C ARG A 64 -1.51 13.43 -14.23
N LYS A 65 -2.78 13.36 -13.79
CA LYS A 65 -3.28 12.23 -12.97
C LYS A 65 -3.06 10.90 -13.72
N PRO A 66 -2.44 9.91 -13.07
CA PRO A 66 -2.19 8.61 -13.68
C PRO A 66 -3.53 7.90 -14.01
N LYS A 67 -3.50 7.00 -14.97
CA LYS A 67 -4.63 6.10 -15.20
C LYS A 67 -4.75 5.12 -14.03
N PHE A 68 -5.97 4.92 -13.55
CA PHE A 68 -6.29 3.92 -12.53
C PHE A 68 -7.33 2.95 -13.09
N LYS A 69 -7.20 1.67 -12.72
CA LYS A 69 -8.04 0.61 -13.28
C LYS A 69 -9.51 0.81 -12.91
N TYR A 70 -9.78 1.14 -11.64
CA TYR A 70 -11.15 1.24 -11.13
C TYR A 70 -11.74 2.63 -11.32
N SER A 71 -13.06 2.70 -11.51
CA SER A 71 -13.77 3.96 -11.70
C SER A 71 -13.76 4.81 -10.44
N LYS A 72 -14.03 4.20 -9.28
CA LYS A 72 -14.06 4.88 -7.98
C LYS A 72 -13.34 4.07 -6.92
N PHE A 73 -12.82 4.75 -5.90
CA PHE A 73 -12.40 4.14 -4.64
C PHE A 73 -12.54 5.12 -3.48
N CYS A 74 -12.67 4.56 -2.27
CA CYS A 74 -12.54 5.27 -1.01
C CYS A 74 -11.59 4.51 -0.11
N VAL A 75 -10.54 5.17 0.39
CA VAL A 75 -9.61 4.58 1.35
C VAL A 75 -9.50 5.46 2.59
N LYS A 76 -9.63 4.85 3.78
CA LYS A 76 -9.41 5.53 5.06
C LYS A 76 -8.26 4.85 5.81
N TYR A 77 -7.37 5.65 6.35
CA TYR A 77 -6.21 5.18 7.12
C TYR A 77 -5.76 6.22 8.12
N SER A 78 -4.93 5.83 9.07
CA SER A 78 -4.33 6.78 10.02
C SER A 78 -2.80 6.70 9.97
N ILE A 79 -2.16 7.86 10.16
CA ILE A 79 -0.72 8.02 10.28
C ILE A 79 -0.47 9.04 11.38
N ASP A 80 0.37 8.70 12.35
CA ASP A 80 0.78 9.56 13.46
C ASP A 80 -0.42 10.25 14.15
N GLY A 81 -1.47 9.45 14.45
CA GLY A 81 -2.69 9.92 15.11
C GLY A 81 -3.67 10.69 14.22
N ASN A 82 -3.31 11.05 12.99
CA ASN A 82 -4.20 11.72 12.05
C ASN A 82 -4.93 10.71 11.17
N GLU A 83 -6.23 10.92 10.96
CA GLU A 83 -7.04 10.15 10.04
C GLU A 83 -7.10 10.82 8.66
N TYR A 84 -6.83 10.04 7.62
CA TYR A 84 -6.93 10.46 6.23
C TYR A 84 -8.01 9.67 5.52
N CYS A 85 -8.83 10.38 4.74
CA CYS A 85 -9.77 9.79 3.80
C CYS A 85 -9.44 10.31 2.40
N VAL A 86 -9.19 9.40 1.47
CA VAL A 86 -8.94 9.74 0.07
C VAL A 86 -9.97 9.04 -0.79
N LYS A 87 -10.73 9.81 -1.55
CA LYS A 87 -11.82 9.35 -2.39
C LYS A 87 -11.58 9.76 -3.84
N LYS A 88 -11.61 8.79 -4.74
CA LYS A 88 -11.61 9.03 -6.18
C LYS A 88 -13.01 8.80 -6.71
N GLU A 89 -13.56 9.79 -7.38
CA GLU A 89 -14.82 9.67 -8.13
C GLU A 89 -14.58 9.32 -9.60
N SER A 90 -15.67 9.05 -10.31
CA SER A 90 -15.66 8.83 -11.76
C SER A 90 -14.97 10.00 -12.46
N GLY A 91 -14.14 9.70 -13.44
CA GLY A 91 -13.28 10.70 -14.06
C GLY A 91 -11.91 10.77 -13.37
N ARG A 92 -11.44 11.98 -13.00
CA ARG A 92 -10.10 12.19 -12.44
C ARG A 92 -10.08 12.90 -11.10
N ASP A 93 -11.23 13.17 -10.52
CA ASP A 93 -11.31 13.96 -9.29
C ASP A 93 -10.97 13.12 -8.09
N ILE A 94 -10.09 13.68 -7.25
CA ILE A 94 -9.65 13.11 -5.98
C ILE A 94 -10.01 14.11 -4.90
N PHE A 95 -10.77 13.67 -3.94
CA PHE A 95 -11.19 14.44 -2.77
C PHE A 95 -10.47 13.87 -1.54
N CYS A 96 -10.01 14.74 -0.67
CA CYS A 96 -9.19 14.35 0.47
C CYS A 96 -9.67 15.03 1.74
N TRP A 97 -9.59 14.31 2.85
CA TRP A 97 -9.90 14.82 4.19
C TRP A 97 -8.83 14.40 5.18
N LYS A 98 -8.52 15.29 6.12
CA LYS A 98 -7.72 15.02 7.31
C LYS A 98 -8.54 15.32 8.54
N ASN A 99 -8.76 14.34 9.42
CA ASN A 99 -9.57 14.45 10.63
C ASN A 99 -10.97 15.07 10.36
N GLY A 100 -11.60 14.66 9.24
CA GLY A 100 -12.91 15.15 8.82
C GLY A 100 -12.92 16.52 8.11
N THR A 101 -11.79 17.23 8.06
CA THR A 101 -11.66 18.51 7.34
C THR A 101 -11.13 18.25 5.93
N GLU A 102 -11.75 18.87 4.93
CA GLU A 102 -11.30 18.77 3.54
C GLU A 102 -9.94 19.44 3.35
N ILE A 103 -9.05 18.77 2.65
CA ILE A 103 -7.68 19.21 2.36
C ILE A 103 -7.34 18.99 0.89
N VAL A 104 -6.29 19.64 0.40
CA VAL A 104 -5.76 19.38 -0.94
C VAL A 104 -4.90 18.10 -0.96
N LEU A 105 -4.81 17.48 -2.14
CA LEU A 105 -4.07 16.22 -2.30
C LEU A 105 -2.61 16.31 -1.84
N ASP A 106 -1.97 17.46 -1.99
CA ASP A 106 -0.58 17.68 -1.58
C ASP A 106 -0.37 17.62 -0.06
N GLU A 107 -1.42 17.89 0.73
CA GLU A 107 -1.40 17.82 2.19
C GLU A 107 -1.66 16.40 2.73
N VAL A 108 -2.08 15.48 1.87
CA VAL A 108 -2.30 14.08 2.28
C VAL A 108 -0.98 13.43 2.64
N GLU A 109 -0.83 12.96 3.86
CA GLU A 109 0.31 12.13 4.25
C GLU A 109 0.12 10.70 3.77
N LEU A 110 1.18 10.12 3.24
CA LEU A 110 1.22 8.73 2.78
C LEU A 110 2.21 7.94 3.64
N PRO A 111 2.02 6.62 3.77
CA PRO A 111 3.01 5.78 4.42
C PRO A 111 4.37 5.95 3.74
N LYS A 112 5.44 6.00 4.51
CA LYS A 112 6.81 6.15 3.99
C LYS A 112 7.16 5.07 2.97
N LYS A 113 6.70 3.84 3.21
CA LYS A 113 6.86 2.70 2.29
C LYS A 113 5.65 1.76 2.35
N VAL A 114 5.28 1.23 1.21
CA VAL A 114 4.34 0.14 1.03
C VAL A 114 5.13 -1.07 0.55
N LEU A 115 5.26 -2.09 1.39
CA LEU A 115 6.04 -3.29 1.10
C LEU A 115 5.11 -4.43 0.71
N ALA A 116 5.32 -5.03 -0.45
CA ALA A 116 4.67 -6.29 -0.82
C ALA A 116 5.67 -7.45 -0.70
N VAL A 117 5.45 -8.30 0.29
CA VAL A 117 6.25 -9.51 0.51
C VAL A 117 5.46 -10.71 0.01
N SER A 118 6.04 -11.48 -0.92
CA SER A 118 5.39 -12.66 -1.47
C SER A 118 6.36 -13.83 -1.57
N PHE A 119 5.94 -14.96 -1.03
CA PHE A 119 6.66 -16.23 -1.16
C PHE A 119 6.11 -17.10 -2.30
N MET A 120 5.13 -16.58 -3.04
CA MET A 120 4.52 -17.31 -4.17
C MET A 120 5.17 -16.93 -5.49
N VAL A 121 5.40 -17.94 -6.32
CA VAL A 121 5.97 -17.80 -7.68
C VAL A 121 5.03 -17.00 -8.60
N ASN A 122 3.73 -17.21 -8.47
CA ASN A 122 2.69 -16.61 -9.32
C ASN A 122 1.90 -15.52 -8.59
N ASP A 123 2.58 -14.68 -7.80
CA ASP A 123 1.89 -13.57 -7.16
C ASP A 123 1.40 -12.51 -8.17
N LYS A 124 0.42 -11.71 -7.75
CA LYS A 124 -0.21 -10.66 -8.55
C LYS A 124 0.41 -9.27 -8.34
N PHE A 125 1.41 -9.14 -7.48
CA PHE A 125 2.01 -7.86 -7.17
C PHE A 125 2.83 -7.30 -8.34
N ARG A 126 2.94 -6.00 -8.41
CA ARG A 126 3.76 -5.33 -9.41
C ARG A 126 5.24 -5.60 -9.11
N PHE A 127 5.94 -6.19 -10.06
CA PHE A 127 7.39 -6.29 -10.00
C PHE A 127 8.02 -4.93 -10.35
N VAL A 128 9.00 -4.50 -9.56
CA VAL A 128 9.80 -3.30 -9.79
C VAL A 128 11.26 -3.73 -9.78
N LYS A 129 12.01 -3.36 -10.82
CA LYS A 129 13.43 -3.69 -10.89
C LYS A 129 14.22 -2.99 -9.79
N PRO A 130 15.30 -3.60 -9.27
CA PRO A 130 16.21 -2.93 -8.37
C PRO A 130 16.69 -1.60 -8.97
N GLY A 131 16.54 -0.51 -8.20
CA GLY A 131 16.88 0.86 -8.65
C GLY A 131 15.73 1.64 -9.28
N GLU A 132 14.69 1.01 -9.81
CA GLU A 132 13.47 1.70 -10.29
C GLU A 132 12.54 2.12 -9.14
N ASP A 133 12.80 1.64 -7.92
CA ASP A 133 12.06 1.97 -6.70
C ASP A 133 12.60 3.22 -5.98
N ILE A 134 13.65 3.85 -6.52
CA ILE A 134 14.21 5.09 -5.97
C ILE A 134 13.16 6.20 -6.07
N GLY A 135 12.79 6.75 -4.90
CA GLY A 135 11.70 7.74 -4.81
C GLY A 135 10.28 7.17 -4.88
N SER A 136 10.11 5.88 -5.14
CA SER A 136 8.80 5.23 -5.11
C SER A 136 8.37 4.89 -3.68
N ILE A 137 7.08 5.09 -3.37
CA ILE A 137 6.48 4.61 -2.12
C ILE A 137 6.47 3.08 -2.03
N TYR A 138 6.47 2.38 -3.17
CA TYR A 138 6.28 0.93 -3.26
C TYR A 138 7.61 0.18 -3.42
N LYS A 139 7.75 -0.93 -2.69
CA LYS A 139 8.83 -1.89 -2.83
C LYS A 139 8.29 -3.31 -2.87
N TYR A 140 8.73 -4.07 -3.88
CA TYR A 140 8.43 -5.49 -3.99
C TYR A 140 9.57 -6.32 -3.39
N LEU A 141 9.21 -7.23 -2.47
CA LEU A 141 10.13 -8.14 -1.77
C LEU A 141 9.66 -9.59 -1.98
N GLY A 142 9.39 -9.96 -3.22
CA GLY A 142 8.94 -11.33 -3.56
C GLY A 142 9.99 -12.17 -4.25
N VAL A 143 9.62 -13.41 -4.53
CA VAL A 143 10.48 -14.45 -5.14
C VAL A 143 10.85 -14.16 -6.60
N ARG A 144 10.12 -13.28 -7.29
CA ARG A 144 10.37 -12.98 -8.70
C ARG A 144 11.58 -12.06 -8.86
N LYS A 145 12.48 -12.40 -9.78
CA LYS A 145 13.59 -11.52 -10.21
C LYS A 145 13.26 -10.71 -11.45
N SER A 146 12.28 -11.16 -12.24
CA SER A 146 11.78 -10.45 -13.42
C SER A 146 10.31 -10.79 -13.60
N THR A 147 9.67 -10.15 -14.57
CA THR A 147 8.24 -10.38 -14.85
C THR A 147 7.93 -11.86 -15.12
N ASN A 148 8.92 -12.64 -15.60
CA ASN A 148 8.73 -14.01 -16.07
C ASN A 148 9.75 -15.04 -15.50
N SER A 149 10.59 -14.68 -14.51
CA SER A 149 11.59 -15.62 -13.97
C SER A 149 11.61 -15.65 -12.44
N THR A 150 11.80 -16.84 -11.90
CA THR A 150 11.84 -17.13 -10.47
C THR A 150 13.15 -17.77 -10.07
N TYR A 151 13.81 -17.24 -9.05
CA TYR A 151 14.97 -17.83 -8.41
C TYR A 151 14.82 -17.74 -6.89
N THR A 152 14.75 -18.87 -6.22
CA THR A 152 14.57 -18.98 -4.76
C THR A 152 15.73 -18.39 -3.96
N SER A 153 16.97 -18.45 -4.48
CA SER A 153 18.15 -17.92 -3.80
C SER A 153 18.14 -16.38 -3.63
N SER A 154 17.42 -15.66 -4.46
CA SER A 154 17.38 -14.18 -4.40
C SER A 154 16.43 -13.62 -3.36
N VAL A 155 15.41 -14.40 -2.95
CA VAL A 155 14.48 -13.98 -1.89
C VAL A 155 15.20 -13.86 -0.57
N MET A 156 15.96 -14.90 -0.21
CA MET A 156 16.76 -14.91 1.00
C MET A 156 17.74 -13.71 1.02
N GLN A 157 18.40 -13.42 -0.10
CA GLN A 157 19.29 -12.26 -0.19
C GLN A 157 18.55 -10.94 -0.02
N ASN A 158 17.41 -10.74 -0.71
CA ASN A 158 16.66 -9.48 -0.62
C ASN A 158 16.04 -9.26 0.76
N VAL A 159 15.52 -10.33 1.39
CA VAL A 159 15.02 -10.28 2.77
C VAL A 159 16.18 -9.99 3.72
N PHE A 160 17.30 -10.69 3.58
CA PHE A 160 18.49 -10.48 4.38
C PHE A 160 19.03 -9.05 4.26
N TYR A 161 19.21 -8.52 3.05
CA TYR A 161 19.64 -7.14 2.83
C TYR A 161 18.65 -6.12 3.41
N SER A 162 17.35 -6.37 3.30
CA SER A 162 16.34 -5.48 3.86
C SER A 162 16.35 -5.48 5.38
N VAL A 163 16.52 -6.64 6.02
CA VAL A 163 16.63 -6.76 7.48
C VAL A 163 17.92 -6.10 7.98
N VAL A 164 19.06 -6.37 7.32
CA VAL A 164 20.35 -5.75 7.68
C VAL A 164 20.31 -4.24 7.51
N HIS A 165 19.66 -3.74 6.47
CA HIS A 165 19.51 -2.29 6.26
C HIS A 165 18.61 -1.64 7.33
N MET A 166 17.51 -2.32 7.72
CA MET A 166 16.66 -1.87 8.82
C MET A 166 17.43 -1.84 10.15
N MET A 167 18.20 -2.89 10.44
CA MET A 167 19.01 -2.97 11.67
C MET A 167 20.07 -1.86 11.70
N LYS A 168 20.79 -1.60 10.62
CA LYS A 168 21.76 -0.50 10.54
C LYS A 168 21.14 0.86 10.82
N ASN A 169 19.96 1.13 10.27
CA ASN A 169 19.29 2.42 10.48
C ASN A 169 18.77 2.57 11.92
N HIS A 170 18.34 1.48 12.58
CA HIS A 170 17.96 1.52 13.99
C HIS A 170 19.16 1.75 14.91
N THR A 171 20.29 1.08 14.64
CA THR A 171 21.50 1.22 15.45
C THR A 171 22.10 2.64 15.37
N ILE A 172 22.00 3.30 14.21
CA ILE A 172 22.47 4.69 14.04
C ILE A 172 21.59 5.65 14.86
N THR A 173 20.27 5.44 14.88
CA THR A 173 19.32 6.31 15.61
C THR A 173 19.45 6.17 17.15
N GLU A 174 19.92 5.02 17.65
CA GLU A 174 20.17 4.80 19.07
C GLU A 174 21.54 5.33 19.54
N LEU A 175 22.51 5.47 18.64
CA LEU A 175 23.84 6.03 18.94
C LEU A 175 23.87 7.57 18.87
N GLU A 176 22.86 8.21 18.31
CA GLU A 176 22.71 9.67 18.25
C GLU A 176 21.81 10.25 19.37
N LYS A 177 21.37 9.43 20.33
CA LYS A 177 20.66 9.83 21.56
C LYS A 177 21.55 9.68 22.78
#